data_63ea7176fe8d563f758055c9b338b6ab
#
_entry.id   63ea7176fe8d563f758055c9b338b6ab
#
_cell.length_a   1.000
_cell.length_b   1.000
_cell.length_c   1.000
_cell.angle_alpha   90.00
_cell.angle_beta   90.00
_cell.angle_gamma   90.00
#
_symmetry.space_group_name_H-M   'P 1'
#
loop_
_entity.id
_entity.type
_entity.pdbx_description
1 polymer ?
#
loop_
_entity_poly.entity_id
_entity_poly.type
_entity_poly.pdbx_seq_one_letter_code
_entity_poly.pdbx_strand_id
1 'polypeptide(L)'
;MANPRVDQNLRALVRGAYAVQKLRIQFGNRIVGKWKADRGMIPGVKEEETMSNKDKMILDKIGKAYKMLTDGLVKFPNEKGFIGNEMIAEYSFLCLVSEYAELRAFEEVHFRRFLPLLKKYSFYTEWLQRVKGIGPRMAAVILTEIDIHVAKYASSLRKYAGLDIGPDGTGRSRRKDHLVKVKYTDKKGKEQEKDSITYNPFLKTKLMGVAADCLIRSGNSRYYSMYVNYKNRLENHPKYGKHWMARRMRMGCASIR
;
A
#
# COMPACT_ATOMS: atom_id res chain seq x y z
N MET A 1 -12.99 -23.53 24.43
CA MET A 1 -12.94 -23.17 22.99
C MET A 1 -11.72 -22.32 22.76
N ALA A 2 -10.80 -22.76 21.90
CA ALA A 2 -9.60 -21.98 21.59
C ALA A 2 -10.02 -20.65 20.95
N ASN A 3 -9.55 -19.55 21.52
CA ASN A 3 -9.75 -18.21 20.96
C ASN A 3 -9.28 -18.21 19.50
N PRO A 4 -10.09 -17.82 18.53
CA PRO A 4 -9.68 -17.79 17.14
C PRO A 4 -8.58 -16.73 16.97
N ARG A 5 -7.34 -17.15 17.10
CA ARG A 5 -6.18 -16.34 16.77
C ARG A 5 -6.25 -15.96 15.29
N VAL A 6 -5.73 -14.79 14.97
CA VAL A 6 -5.53 -14.38 13.56
C VAL A 6 -4.94 -15.55 12.78
N ASP A 7 -5.57 -15.93 11.66
CA ASP A 7 -5.08 -17.00 10.80
C ASP A 7 -3.71 -16.60 10.22
N GLN A 8 -2.66 -17.23 10.75
CA GLN A 8 -1.28 -16.91 10.38
C GLN A 8 -0.98 -17.28 8.92
N ASN A 9 -1.62 -18.33 8.39
CA ASN A 9 -1.43 -18.72 6.99
C ASN A 9 -2.06 -17.69 6.05
N LEU A 10 -3.29 -17.26 6.35
CA LEU A 10 -3.93 -16.20 5.59
C LEU A 10 -3.14 -14.89 5.68
N ARG A 11 -2.62 -14.55 6.87
CA ARG A 11 -1.76 -13.39 7.08
C ARG A 11 -0.49 -13.45 6.22
N ALA A 12 0.17 -14.61 6.17
CA ALA A 12 1.35 -14.82 5.33
C ALA A 12 1.01 -14.65 3.85
N LEU A 13 -0.10 -15.23 3.37
CA LEU A 13 -0.58 -15.06 2.00
C LEU A 13 -0.86 -13.59 1.67
N VAL A 14 -1.56 -12.87 2.53
CA VAL A 14 -1.89 -11.45 2.33
C VAL A 14 -0.62 -10.61 2.26
N ARG A 15 0.30 -10.78 3.22
CA ARG A 15 1.58 -10.06 3.23
C ARG A 15 2.43 -10.39 2.00
N GLY A 16 2.47 -11.66 1.58
CA GLY A 16 3.14 -12.10 0.36
C GLY A 16 2.60 -11.42 -0.89
N ALA A 17 1.28 -11.35 -1.05
CA ALA A 17 0.65 -10.66 -2.17
C ALA A 17 1.04 -9.16 -2.23
N TYR A 18 1.09 -8.51 -1.08
CA TYR A 18 1.53 -7.10 -1.02
C TYR A 18 3.05 -6.92 -1.20
N ALA A 19 3.87 -7.91 -0.89
CA ALA A 19 5.30 -7.90 -1.22
C ALA A 19 5.51 -7.96 -2.74
N VAL A 20 4.79 -8.84 -3.44
CA VAL A 20 4.78 -8.90 -4.91
C VAL A 20 4.30 -7.57 -5.51
N GLN A 21 3.19 -7.00 -4.97
CA GLN A 21 2.71 -5.69 -5.41
C GLN A 21 3.77 -4.60 -5.27
N LYS A 22 4.49 -4.57 -4.14
CA LYS A 22 5.58 -3.61 -3.92
C LYS A 22 6.68 -3.76 -4.96
N LEU A 23 7.08 -4.99 -5.26
CA LEU A 23 8.09 -5.29 -6.26
C LEU A 23 7.62 -4.82 -7.65
N ARG A 24 6.40 -5.17 -8.06
CA ARG A 24 5.82 -4.68 -9.33
C ARG A 24 5.83 -3.16 -9.42
N ILE A 25 5.44 -2.45 -8.35
CA ILE A 25 5.45 -0.98 -8.33
C ILE A 25 6.88 -0.45 -8.52
N GLN A 26 7.89 -1.09 -7.91
CA GLN A 26 9.29 -0.70 -8.10
C GLN A 26 9.73 -0.86 -9.56
N PHE A 27 9.35 -1.97 -10.22
CA PHE A 27 9.61 -2.15 -11.66
C PHE A 27 8.88 -1.10 -12.50
N GLY A 28 7.61 -0.84 -12.21
CA GLY A 28 6.85 0.22 -12.89
C GLY A 28 7.51 1.60 -12.75
N ASN A 29 8.02 1.93 -11.57
CA ASN A 29 8.74 3.18 -11.37
C ASN A 29 10.06 3.24 -12.16
N ARG A 30 10.79 2.12 -12.28
CA ARG A 30 12.00 2.04 -13.11
C ARG A 30 11.68 2.24 -14.59
N ILE A 31 10.62 1.61 -15.10
CA ILE A 31 10.16 1.77 -16.47
C ILE A 31 9.82 3.24 -16.76
N VAL A 32 9.03 3.87 -15.90
CA VAL A 32 8.68 5.29 -16.04
C VAL A 32 9.91 6.18 -15.91
N GLY A 33 10.81 5.86 -14.97
CA GLY A 33 12.07 6.58 -14.78
C GLY A 33 12.98 6.52 -16.00
N LYS A 34 13.17 5.33 -16.61
CA LYS A 34 13.94 5.16 -17.85
C LYS A 34 13.32 5.99 -18.98
N TRP A 35 12.01 5.87 -19.19
CA TRP A 35 11.30 6.62 -20.22
C TRP A 35 11.41 8.15 -20.04
N LYS A 36 11.39 8.63 -18.77
CA LYS A 36 11.59 10.04 -18.46
C LYS A 36 13.04 10.48 -18.75
N ALA A 37 14.02 9.63 -18.36
CA ALA A 37 15.44 9.90 -18.61
C ALA A 37 15.76 10.00 -20.10
N ASP A 38 15.21 9.11 -20.93
CA ASP A 38 15.36 9.12 -22.39
C ASP A 38 14.83 10.41 -23.04
N ARG A 39 13.99 11.16 -22.32
CA ARG A 39 13.46 12.49 -22.73
C ARG A 39 14.16 13.67 -22.03
N GLY A 40 15.36 13.43 -21.46
CA GLY A 40 16.18 14.49 -20.88
C GLY A 40 15.73 14.93 -19.47
N MET A 41 14.85 14.21 -18.80
CA MET A 41 14.50 14.52 -17.42
C MET A 41 15.63 14.09 -16.47
N ILE A 42 16.12 15.04 -15.64
CA ILE A 42 17.16 14.78 -14.67
C ILE A 42 16.54 14.14 -13.43
N PRO A 43 17.02 12.96 -12.99
CA PRO A 43 16.58 12.33 -11.75
C PRO A 43 16.83 13.26 -10.54
N GLY A 44 15.84 13.35 -9.63
CA GLY A 44 15.98 14.11 -8.38
C GLY A 44 15.42 15.52 -8.38
N VAL A 45 14.96 16.07 -9.51
CA VAL A 45 14.45 17.46 -9.59
C VAL A 45 13.00 17.63 -9.15
N LYS A 46 12.27 16.63 -8.89
CA LYS A 46 10.98 16.51 -8.16
C LYS A 46 10.58 15.04 -8.21
N GLU A 47 11.08 14.25 -7.30
CA GLU A 47 10.57 12.89 -7.10
C GLU A 47 9.15 12.96 -6.52
N GLU A 48 8.18 12.63 -7.33
CA GLU A 48 6.87 12.24 -6.83
C GLU A 48 7.02 10.85 -6.21
N GLU A 49 6.87 10.74 -4.91
CA GLU A 49 6.97 9.48 -4.14
C GLU A 49 5.93 8.43 -4.58
N THR A 50 4.93 8.83 -5.38
CA THR A 50 3.87 7.97 -5.88
C THR A 50 3.66 8.21 -7.37
N MET A 51 3.35 7.14 -8.10
CA MET A 51 3.02 7.24 -9.52
C MET A 51 1.83 8.18 -9.75
N SER A 52 2.08 9.24 -10.50
CA SER A 52 1.04 10.18 -10.92
C SER A 52 0.08 9.53 -11.93
N ASN A 53 -1.07 10.18 -12.19
CA ASN A 53 -1.96 9.73 -13.26
C ASN A 53 -1.29 9.75 -14.65
N LYS A 54 -0.35 10.69 -14.87
CA LYS A 54 0.47 10.74 -16.09
C LYS A 54 1.35 9.50 -16.22
N ASP A 55 2.00 9.07 -15.13
CA ASP A 55 2.84 7.88 -15.13
C ASP A 55 2.05 6.61 -15.38
N LYS A 56 0.82 6.52 -14.88
CA LYS A 56 -0.09 5.41 -15.18
C LYS A 56 -0.47 5.36 -16.67
N MET A 57 -0.73 6.51 -17.28
CA MET A 57 -0.99 6.59 -18.72
C MET A 57 0.24 6.18 -19.55
N ILE A 58 1.44 6.56 -19.12
CA ILE A 58 2.69 6.13 -19.76
C ILE A 58 2.85 4.61 -19.65
N LEU A 59 2.66 4.03 -18.47
CA LEU A 59 2.70 2.58 -18.28
C LEU A 59 1.66 1.85 -19.14
N ASP A 60 0.47 2.39 -19.29
CA ASP A 60 -0.56 1.80 -20.15
C ASP A 60 -0.12 1.82 -21.63
N LYS A 61 0.46 2.93 -22.10
CA LYS A 61 1.02 3.01 -23.47
C LYS A 61 2.17 2.02 -23.66
N ILE A 62 3.10 1.93 -22.72
CA ILE A 62 4.21 0.97 -22.76
C ILE A 62 3.67 -0.47 -22.73
N GLY A 63 2.67 -0.75 -21.89
CA GLY A 63 2.01 -2.05 -21.83
C GLY A 63 1.34 -2.44 -23.16
N LYS A 64 0.70 -1.49 -23.86
CA LYS A 64 0.16 -1.71 -25.22
C LYS A 64 1.26 -1.97 -26.22
N ALA A 65 2.33 -1.18 -26.21
CA ALA A 65 3.48 -1.39 -27.09
C ALA A 65 4.17 -2.76 -26.85
N TYR A 66 4.34 -3.16 -25.58
CA TYR A 66 4.82 -4.49 -25.22
C TYR A 66 3.94 -5.59 -25.80
N LYS A 67 2.62 -5.46 -25.65
CA LYS A 67 1.66 -6.42 -26.16
C LYS A 67 1.73 -6.55 -27.68
N MET A 68 1.85 -5.42 -28.40
CA MET A 68 2.03 -5.44 -29.85
C MET A 68 3.31 -6.14 -30.29
N LEU A 69 4.40 -6.02 -29.50
CA LEU A 69 5.67 -6.71 -29.81
C LEU A 69 5.60 -8.20 -29.51
N THR A 70 4.81 -8.62 -28.53
CA THR A 70 4.76 -10.02 -28.07
C THR A 70 3.56 -10.81 -28.60
N ASP A 71 2.53 -10.16 -29.14
CA ASP A 71 1.38 -10.84 -29.73
C ASP A 71 1.82 -11.71 -30.94
N GLY A 72 1.44 -12.98 -30.87
CA GLY A 72 1.83 -13.95 -31.90
C GLY A 72 3.22 -14.58 -31.74
N LEU A 73 4.00 -14.18 -30.75
CA LEU A 73 5.28 -14.80 -30.44
C LEU A 73 5.06 -16.10 -29.65
N VAL A 74 5.67 -17.19 -30.12
CA VAL A 74 5.67 -18.48 -29.42
C VAL A 74 6.64 -18.46 -28.23
N LYS A 75 7.72 -17.67 -28.35
CA LYS A 75 8.74 -17.48 -27.33
C LYS A 75 9.10 -16.00 -27.23
N PHE A 76 9.48 -15.58 -26.03
CA PHE A 76 10.06 -14.26 -25.83
C PHE A 76 11.27 -14.09 -26.76
N PRO A 77 11.37 -12.98 -27.53
CA PRO A 77 12.44 -12.82 -28.53
C PRO A 77 13.79 -12.72 -27.83
N ASN A 78 14.82 -13.26 -28.49
CA ASN A 78 16.20 -12.96 -28.09
C ASN A 78 16.62 -11.59 -28.65
N GLU A 79 17.76 -11.08 -28.19
CA GLU A 79 18.26 -9.78 -28.62
C GLU A 79 18.40 -9.63 -30.16
N LYS A 80 18.84 -10.67 -30.84
CA LYS A 80 19.01 -10.66 -32.31
C LYS A 80 17.69 -10.69 -33.09
N GLY A 81 16.65 -11.25 -32.50
CA GLY A 81 15.31 -11.30 -33.09
C GLY A 81 14.37 -10.18 -32.66
N PHE A 82 14.85 -9.28 -31.83
CA PHE A 82 14.04 -8.18 -31.34
C PHE A 82 13.93 -7.04 -32.36
N ILE A 83 12.70 -6.62 -32.65
CA ILE A 83 12.41 -5.44 -33.45
C ILE A 83 11.70 -4.44 -32.53
N GLY A 84 12.39 -3.34 -32.20
CA GLY A 84 11.87 -2.30 -31.32
C GLY A 84 10.78 -1.44 -31.97
N ASN A 85 10.12 -0.63 -31.15
CA ASN A 85 9.21 0.43 -31.58
C ASN A 85 9.48 1.72 -30.81
N GLU A 86 8.70 2.79 -31.10
CA GLU A 86 8.84 4.11 -30.46
C GLU A 86 8.85 4.10 -28.93
N MET A 87 8.10 3.17 -28.30
CA MET A 87 7.97 3.10 -26.83
C MET A 87 8.97 2.13 -26.21
N ILE A 88 9.38 1.09 -26.94
CA ILE A 88 10.30 0.04 -26.49
C ILE A 88 11.34 -0.13 -27.60
N ALA A 89 12.36 0.73 -27.58
CA ALA A 89 13.40 0.74 -28.61
C ALA A 89 14.52 -0.26 -28.34
N GLU A 90 14.82 -0.56 -27.07
CA GLU A 90 15.95 -1.39 -26.66
C GLU A 90 15.46 -2.74 -26.11
N TYR A 91 16.19 -3.80 -26.41
CA TYR A 91 15.92 -5.15 -25.91
C TYR A 91 15.97 -5.24 -24.38
N SER A 92 16.93 -4.56 -23.75
CA SER A 92 17.04 -4.46 -22.29
C SER A 92 15.79 -3.84 -21.65
N PHE A 93 15.19 -2.84 -22.32
CA PHE A 93 13.96 -2.25 -21.87
C PHE A 93 12.75 -3.18 -22.05
N LEU A 94 12.74 -3.97 -23.14
CA LEU A 94 11.74 -5.03 -23.33
C LEU A 94 11.80 -6.06 -22.20
N CYS A 95 12.99 -6.50 -21.78
CA CYS A 95 13.17 -7.42 -20.66
C CYS A 95 12.58 -6.85 -19.37
N LEU A 96 12.87 -5.58 -19.07
CA LEU A 96 12.33 -4.91 -17.89
C LEU A 96 10.79 -4.83 -17.91
N VAL A 97 10.21 -4.56 -19.08
CA VAL A 97 8.74 -4.51 -19.26
C VAL A 97 8.11 -5.91 -19.16
N SER A 98 8.80 -6.95 -19.65
CA SER A 98 8.38 -8.35 -19.48
C SER A 98 8.28 -8.74 -18.01
N GLU A 99 9.33 -8.47 -17.24
CA GLU A 99 9.34 -8.75 -15.79
C GLU A 99 8.21 -7.99 -15.07
N TYR A 100 7.94 -6.74 -15.45
CA TYR A 100 6.79 -6.01 -14.88
C TYR A 100 5.46 -6.70 -15.22
N ALA A 101 5.28 -7.17 -16.45
CA ALA A 101 4.06 -7.85 -16.89
C ALA A 101 3.87 -9.19 -16.16
N GLU A 102 4.94 -9.95 -15.99
CA GLU A 102 4.94 -11.22 -15.23
C GLU A 102 4.59 -10.98 -13.74
N LEU A 103 5.22 -9.99 -13.13
CA LEU A 103 4.92 -9.60 -11.74
C LEU A 103 3.47 -9.15 -11.58
N ARG A 104 2.91 -8.47 -12.59
CA ARG A 104 1.50 -8.06 -12.58
C ARG A 104 0.57 -9.27 -12.64
N ALA A 105 0.85 -10.22 -13.51
CA ALA A 105 0.08 -11.46 -13.61
C ALA A 105 0.17 -12.27 -12.32
N PHE A 106 1.37 -12.40 -11.76
CA PHE A 106 1.62 -13.10 -10.50
C PHE A 106 0.92 -12.43 -9.31
N GLU A 107 0.95 -11.10 -9.21
CA GLU A 107 0.20 -10.34 -8.20
C GLU A 107 -1.30 -10.67 -8.26
N GLU A 108 -1.88 -10.68 -9.46
CA GLU A 108 -3.31 -10.96 -9.64
C GLU A 108 -3.67 -12.39 -9.20
N VAL A 109 -2.84 -13.37 -9.52
CA VAL A 109 -2.99 -14.76 -9.06
C VAL A 109 -2.96 -14.83 -7.53
N HIS A 110 -2.02 -14.13 -6.89
CA HIS A 110 -1.94 -14.08 -5.43
C HIS A 110 -3.20 -13.49 -4.80
N PHE A 111 -3.71 -12.37 -5.32
CA PHE A 111 -4.91 -11.74 -4.79
C PHE A 111 -6.17 -12.60 -4.99
N ARG A 112 -6.25 -13.40 -6.06
CA ARG A 112 -7.37 -14.33 -6.28
C ARG A 112 -7.36 -15.49 -5.28
N ARG A 113 -6.18 -15.98 -4.87
CA ARG A 113 -6.05 -17.15 -3.99
C ARG A 113 -6.68 -16.97 -2.62
N PHE A 114 -6.64 -15.79 -2.04
CA PHE A 114 -7.23 -15.60 -0.71
C PHE A 114 -8.70 -15.16 -0.72
N LEU A 115 -9.24 -14.76 -1.86
CA LEU A 115 -10.64 -14.37 -1.96
C LEU A 115 -11.63 -15.45 -1.48
N PRO A 116 -11.49 -16.74 -1.87
CA PRO A 116 -12.33 -17.82 -1.35
C PRO A 116 -12.15 -18.03 0.15
N LEU A 117 -10.94 -17.80 0.68
CA LEU A 117 -10.65 -17.95 2.09
C LEU A 117 -11.37 -16.90 2.94
N LEU A 118 -11.50 -15.66 2.44
CA LEU A 118 -12.23 -14.60 3.13
C LEU A 118 -13.70 -14.94 3.36
N LYS A 119 -14.32 -15.67 2.44
CA LYS A 119 -15.74 -16.09 2.55
C LYS A 119 -16.01 -17.02 3.74
N LYS A 120 -14.96 -17.61 4.34
CA LYS A 120 -15.07 -18.43 5.55
C LYS A 120 -15.24 -17.61 6.82
N TYR A 121 -15.03 -16.30 6.76
CA TYR A 121 -15.14 -15.41 7.91
C TYR A 121 -16.50 -14.71 7.90
N SER A 122 -17.31 -14.94 8.92
CA SER A 122 -18.62 -14.28 9.08
C SER A 122 -18.52 -12.76 9.07
N PHE A 123 -17.49 -12.22 9.74
CA PHE A 123 -17.24 -10.77 9.75
C PHE A 123 -17.00 -10.18 8.34
N TYR A 124 -16.43 -10.97 7.42
CA TYR A 124 -16.29 -10.54 6.02
C TYR A 124 -17.64 -10.56 5.30
N THR A 125 -18.36 -11.68 5.37
CA THR A 125 -19.59 -11.89 4.60
C THR A 125 -20.76 -11.06 5.10
N GLU A 126 -20.84 -10.86 6.42
CA GLU A 126 -21.95 -10.16 7.06
C GLU A 126 -21.73 -8.65 7.10
N TRP A 127 -20.49 -8.18 7.22
CA TRP A 127 -20.22 -6.76 7.42
C TRP A 127 -19.23 -6.15 6.42
N LEU A 128 -17.96 -6.60 6.34
CA LEU A 128 -16.92 -5.93 5.54
C LEU A 128 -17.28 -5.87 4.06
N GLN A 129 -17.89 -6.91 3.52
CA GLN A 129 -18.30 -6.98 2.12
C GLN A 129 -19.36 -5.91 1.76
N ARG A 130 -20.16 -5.49 2.73
CA ARG A 130 -21.22 -4.48 2.56
C ARG A 130 -20.71 -3.05 2.71
N VAL A 131 -19.49 -2.85 3.25
CA VAL A 131 -18.92 -1.51 3.43
C VAL A 131 -18.45 -0.99 2.09
N LYS A 132 -19.19 -0.06 1.51
CA LYS A 132 -18.82 0.61 0.26
C LYS A 132 -17.45 1.29 0.42
N GLY A 133 -16.50 0.95 -0.44
CA GLY A 133 -15.11 1.42 -0.37
C GLY A 133 -14.14 0.42 0.24
N ILE A 134 -14.61 -0.67 0.86
CA ILE A 134 -13.76 -1.75 1.35
C ILE A 134 -13.85 -2.94 0.40
N GLY A 135 -12.86 -3.08 -0.48
CA GLY A 135 -12.76 -4.24 -1.36
C GLY A 135 -12.12 -5.45 -0.66
N PRO A 136 -12.16 -6.65 -1.30
CA PRO A 136 -11.64 -7.89 -0.71
C PRO A 136 -10.19 -7.81 -0.27
N ARG A 137 -9.34 -7.09 -1.02
CA ARG A 137 -7.92 -6.89 -0.68
C ARG A 137 -7.75 -6.16 0.63
N MET A 138 -8.56 -5.12 0.88
CA MET A 138 -8.50 -4.36 2.13
C MET A 138 -9.15 -5.11 3.28
N ALA A 139 -10.25 -5.81 3.03
CA ALA A 139 -10.89 -6.70 4.00
C ALA A 139 -9.90 -7.78 4.50
N ALA A 140 -9.11 -8.36 3.60
CA ALA A 140 -8.06 -9.31 3.95
C ALA A 140 -7.03 -8.71 4.91
N VAL A 141 -6.59 -7.48 4.67
CA VAL A 141 -5.66 -6.78 5.57
C VAL A 141 -6.29 -6.59 6.95
N ILE A 142 -7.53 -6.13 7.02
CA ILE A 142 -8.23 -5.90 8.28
C ILE A 142 -8.33 -7.20 9.08
N LEU A 143 -8.78 -8.29 8.46
CA LEU A 143 -8.97 -9.60 9.11
C LEU A 143 -7.66 -10.21 9.60
N THR A 144 -6.56 -9.97 8.89
CA THR A 144 -5.29 -10.64 9.19
C THR A 144 -4.33 -9.82 10.03
N GLU A 145 -4.50 -8.51 10.10
CA GLU A 145 -3.62 -7.64 10.88
C GLU A 145 -4.24 -7.21 12.21
N ILE A 146 -5.56 -7.31 12.37
CA ILE A 146 -6.27 -6.89 13.57
C ILE A 146 -6.77 -8.11 14.32
N ASP A 147 -6.26 -8.31 15.54
CA ASP A 147 -6.82 -9.27 16.50
C ASP A 147 -7.76 -8.53 17.43
N ILE A 148 -9.08 -8.72 17.20
CA ILE A 148 -10.12 -8.04 17.99
C ILE A 148 -10.15 -8.54 19.43
N HIS A 149 -9.68 -9.75 19.71
CA HIS A 149 -9.63 -10.29 21.07
C HIS A 149 -8.54 -9.62 21.91
N VAL A 150 -7.49 -9.13 21.28
CA VAL A 150 -6.42 -8.36 21.93
C VAL A 150 -6.78 -6.88 21.96
N ALA A 151 -7.39 -6.36 20.91
CA ALA A 151 -7.76 -4.95 20.79
C ALA A 151 -9.13 -4.67 21.43
N LYS A 152 -9.23 -4.76 22.76
CA LYS A 152 -10.49 -4.58 23.52
C LYS A 152 -11.15 -3.20 23.31
N TYR A 153 -10.38 -2.16 23.01
CA TYR A 153 -10.85 -0.78 22.86
C TYR A 153 -10.42 -0.20 21.51
N ALA A 154 -11.22 0.69 20.97
CA ALA A 154 -10.87 1.42 19.73
C ALA A 154 -9.55 2.21 19.86
N SER A 155 -9.20 2.68 21.05
CA SER A 155 -7.91 3.32 21.35
C SER A 155 -6.73 2.36 21.20
N SER A 156 -6.88 1.09 21.63
CA SER A 156 -5.87 0.05 21.47
C SER A 156 -5.61 -0.24 20.00
N LEU A 157 -6.67 -0.32 19.19
CA LEU A 157 -6.57 -0.51 17.75
C LEU A 157 -5.85 0.68 17.08
N ARG A 158 -6.21 1.90 17.45
CA ARG A 158 -5.54 3.11 16.94
C ARG A 158 -4.05 3.12 17.27
N LYS A 159 -3.68 2.81 18.50
CA LYS A 159 -2.29 2.71 18.94
C LYS A 159 -1.53 1.62 18.18
N TYR A 160 -2.13 0.44 18.05
CA TYR A 160 -1.55 -0.66 17.27
C TYR A 160 -1.36 -0.31 15.79
N ALA A 161 -2.29 0.41 15.19
CA ALA A 161 -2.19 0.89 13.81
C ALA A 161 -1.30 2.14 13.66
N GLY A 162 -0.77 2.71 14.75
CA GLY A 162 0.04 3.93 14.72
C GLY A 162 -0.73 5.17 14.29
N LEU A 163 -2.03 5.19 14.57
CA LEU A 163 -2.94 6.30 14.27
C LEU A 163 -3.20 7.17 15.51
N ASP A 164 -2.46 6.94 16.58
CA ASP A 164 -2.44 7.74 17.80
C ASP A 164 -1.50 8.95 17.66
N ILE A 165 -1.57 9.82 18.67
CA ILE A 165 -0.73 11.00 18.77
C ILE A 165 0.48 10.64 19.64
N GLY A 166 1.66 11.06 19.22
CA GLY A 166 2.90 10.93 19.97
C GLY A 166 2.97 11.93 21.15
N PRO A 167 4.01 11.81 22.00
CA PRO A 167 4.22 12.72 23.13
C PRO A 167 4.37 14.19 22.71
N ASP A 168 4.87 14.43 21.50
CA ASP A 168 5.08 15.75 20.90
C ASP A 168 3.78 16.37 20.31
N GLY A 169 2.62 15.74 20.51
CA GLY A 169 1.35 16.18 19.96
C GLY A 169 1.17 15.95 18.46
N THR A 170 2.12 15.27 17.80
CA THR A 170 2.04 14.94 16.39
C THR A 170 1.67 13.47 16.15
N GLY A 171 1.26 13.14 14.93
CA GLY A 171 0.94 11.73 14.57
C GLY A 171 2.15 10.81 14.70
N ARG A 172 1.93 9.62 15.29
CA ARG A 172 2.97 8.62 15.49
C ARG A 172 3.76 8.36 14.20
N SER A 173 5.08 8.34 14.28
CA SER A 173 5.97 8.19 13.12
C SER A 173 7.22 7.37 13.47
N ARG A 174 8.17 7.24 12.51
CA ARG A 174 9.47 6.60 12.74
C ARG A 174 10.55 7.59 13.19
N ARG A 175 10.18 8.82 13.59
CA ARG A 175 11.13 9.78 14.13
C ARG A 175 11.69 9.25 15.45
N LYS A 176 12.93 9.63 15.74
CA LYS A 176 13.67 9.17 16.92
C LYS A 176 12.87 9.34 18.22
N ASP A 177 12.21 10.47 18.36
CA ASP A 177 11.36 10.82 19.54
C ASP A 177 10.12 9.95 19.73
N HIS A 178 9.75 9.16 18.70
CA HIS A 178 8.62 8.23 18.71
C HIS A 178 9.03 6.77 18.81
N LEU A 179 10.33 6.49 18.83
CA LEU A 179 10.84 5.13 19.00
C LEU A 179 10.93 4.80 20.49
N VAL A 180 10.87 3.51 20.81
CA VAL A 180 11.11 2.97 22.14
C VAL A 180 12.29 2.02 22.11
N LYS A 181 13.09 2.06 23.16
CA LYS A 181 14.15 1.09 23.35
C LYS A 181 13.58 -0.25 23.75
N VAL A 182 13.91 -1.28 22.98
CA VAL A 182 13.50 -2.67 23.23
C VAL A 182 14.74 -3.51 23.42
N LYS A 183 14.80 -4.21 24.55
CA LYS A 183 15.85 -5.19 24.83
C LYS A 183 15.63 -6.42 23.97
N TYR A 184 16.70 -6.95 23.43
CA TYR A 184 16.71 -8.22 22.71
C TYR A 184 18.02 -8.96 22.96
N THR A 185 17.97 -10.28 22.88
CA THR A 185 19.15 -11.11 22.98
C THR A 185 19.70 -11.37 21.58
N ASP A 186 20.97 -11.06 21.35
CA ASP A 186 21.63 -11.33 20.07
C ASP A 186 21.91 -12.84 19.89
N LYS A 187 22.41 -13.21 18.72
CA LYS A 187 22.75 -14.62 18.40
C LYS A 187 23.87 -15.19 19.29
N LYS A 188 24.57 -14.34 20.03
CA LYS A 188 25.67 -14.71 20.95
C LYS A 188 25.21 -14.75 22.42
N GLY A 189 23.90 -14.61 22.67
CA GLY A 189 23.33 -14.64 24.02
C GLY A 189 23.51 -13.33 24.81
N LYS A 190 23.99 -12.23 24.20
CA LYS A 190 24.17 -10.93 24.88
C LYS A 190 22.90 -10.09 24.76
N GLU A 191 22.49 -9.51 25.90
CA GLU A 191 21.42 -8.50 25.89
C GLU A 191 21.89 -7.21 25.22
N GLN A 192 21.11 -6.73 24.28
CA GLN A 192 21.31 -5.46 23.57
C GLN A 192 20.03 -4.66 23.52
N GLU A 193 20.13 -3.36 23.31
CA GLU A 193 18.99 -2.47 23.12
C GLU A 193 18.95 -1.96 21.68
N LYS A 194 17.75 -1.88 21.11
CA LYS A 194 17.51 -1.26 19.80
C LYS A 194 16.31 -0.35 19.84
N ASP A 195 16.36 0.71 19.05
CA ASP A 195 15.20 1.55 18.80
C ASP A 195 14.18 0.82 17.95
N SER A 196 12.94 0.78 18.42
CA SER A 196 11.85 0.05 17.78
C SER A 196 10.58 0.89 17.69
N ILE A 197 9.79 0.64 16.65
CA ILE A 197 8.46 1.22 16.50
C ILE A 197 7.45 0.45 17.33
N THR A 198 6.48 1.16 17.91
CA THR A 198 5.43 0.59 18.77
C THR A 198 4.16 0.21 18.05
N TYR A 199 4.12 0.33 16.74
CA TYR A 199 2.92 0.12 15.93
C TYR A 199 3.18 -0.75 14.71
N ASN A 200 2.12 -1.23 14.07
CA ASN A 200 2.20 -2.00 12.83
C ASN A 200 2.27 -1.04 11.61
N PRO A 201 3.46 -0.85 10.99
CA PRO A 201 3.61 0.09 9.88
C PRO A 201 2.91 -0.37 8.60
N PHE A 202 2.77 -1.68 8.41
CA PHE A 202 2.03 -2.23 7.29
C PHE A 202 0.54 -1.87 7.38
N LEU A 203 -0.08 -2.13 8.54
CA LEU A 203 -1.47 -1.77 8.78
C LEU A 203 -1.69 -0.26 8.65
N LYS A 204 -0.81 0.56 9.24
CA LYS A 204 -0.86 2.02 9.11
C LYS A 204 -0.92 2.46 7.65
N THR A 205 0.01 1.96 6.84
CA THR A 205 0.08 2.32 5.41
C THR A 205 -1.19 1.93 4.66
N LYS A 206 -1.74 0.74 4.97
CA LYS A 206 -2.96 0.27 4.31
C LYS A 206 -4.21 1.01 4.74
N LEU A 207 -4.34 1.33 6.02
CA LEU A 207 -5.49 2.10 6.52
C LEU A 207 -5.47 3.55 6.02
N MET A 208 -4.31 4.22 6.08
CA MET A 208 -4.20 5.62 5.66
C MET A 208 -4.10 5.81 4.15
N GLY A 209 -3.27 5.00 3.49
CA GLY A 209 -2.97 5.21 2.07
C GLY A 209 -3.96 4.54 1.13
N VAL A 210 -4.75 3.55 1.60
CA VAL A 210 -5.67 2.80 0.75
C VAL A 210 -7.10 2.87 1.29
N ALA A 211 -7.36 2.39 2.52
CA ALA A 211 -8.73 2.29 3.02
C ALA A 211 -9.42 3.65 3.13
N ALA A 212 -8.75 4.64 3.72
CA ALA A 212 -9.29 5.99 3.87
C ALA A 212 -9.62 6.63 2.52
N ASP A 213 -8.70 6.53 1.54
CA ASP A 213 -8.89 7.06 0.20
C ASP A 213 -10.05 6.37 -0.54
N CYS A 214 -10.13 5.03 -0.44
CA CYS A 214 -11.22 4.25 -1.03
C CYS A 214 -12.59 4.59 -0.40
N LEU A 215 -12.66 4.76 0.92
CA LEU A 215 -13.89 5.13 1.61
C LEU A 215 -14.38 6.53 1.19
N ILE A 216 -13.46 7.48 1.03
CA ILE A 216 -13.76 8.84 0.58
C ILE A 216 -14.26 8.81 -0.88
N ARG A 217 -13.50 8.18 -1.78
CA ARG A 217 -13.82 8.13 -3.22
C ARG A 217 -15.07 7.30 -3.54
N SER A 218 -15.40 6.34 -2.70
CA SER A 218 -16.60 5.51 -2.91
C SER A 218 -17.91 6.27 -2.74
N GLY A 219 -17.87 7.50 -2.22
CA GLY A 219 -19.07 8.28 -1.91
C GLY A 219 -19.91 7.65 -0.79
N ASN A 220 -19.28 6.91 0.13
CA ASN A 220 -19.96 6.41 1.33
C ASN A 220 -20.41 7.61 2.18
N SER A 221 -21.72 7.86 2.23
CA SER A 221 -22.29 9.05 2.86
C SER A 221 -21.83 9.25 4.31
N ARG A 222 -21.74 8.17 5.09
CA ARG A 222 -21.31 8.22 6.49
C ARG A 222 -19.86 8.68 6.62
N TYR A 223 -18.93 8.01 5.95
CA TYR A 223 -17.49 8.31 6.08
C TYR A 223 -17.11 9.58 5.34
N TYR A 224 -17.76 9.88 4.23
CA TYR A 224 -17.54 11.11 3.47
C TYR A 224 -17.95 12.35 4.28
N SER A 225 -19.12 12.32 4.92
CA SER A 225 -19.59 13.42 5.77
C SER A 225 -18.64 13.67 6.96
N MET A 226 -18.19 12.59 7.62
CA MET A 226 -17.19 12.70 8.69
C MET A 226 -15.89 13.33 8.18
N TYR A 227 -15.43 12.94 7.00
CA TYR A 227 -14.26 13.50 6.36
C TYR A 227 -14.42 15.00 6.07
N VAL A 228 -15.53 15.40 5.42
CA VAL A 228 -15.79 16.80 5.06
C VAL A 228 -15.87 17.68 6.31
N ASN A 229 -16.63 17.26 7.32
CA ASN A 229 -16.76 18.00 8.57
C ASN A 229 -15.40 18.18 9.27
N TYR A 230 -14.58 17.15 9.29
CA TYR A 230 -13.25 17.22 9.87
C TYR A 230 -12.30 18.10 9.04
N LYS A 231 -12.37 18.00 7.73
CA LYS A 231 -11.60 18.84 6.79
C LYS A 231 -11.92 20.31 7.02
N ASN A 232 -13.20 20.69 7.02
CA ASN A 232 -13.65 22.07 7.24
C ASN A 232 -13.18 22.60 8.61
N ARG A 233 -13.29 21.79 9.67
CA ARG A 233 -12.77 22.15 10.98
C ARG A 233 -11.26 22.42 11.00
N LEU A 234 -10.48 21.63 10.25
CA LEU A 234 -9.03 21.82 10.16
C LEU A 234 -8.63 23.01 9.30
N GLU A 235 -9.36 23.27 8.21
CA GLU A 235 -9.11 24.42 7.35
C GLU A 235 -9.28 25.75 8.09
N ASN A 236 -10.24 25.80 9.00
CA ASN A 236 -10.52 26.97 9.83
C ASN A 236 -9.69 27.00 11.11
N HIS A 237 -8.79 26.03 11.35
CA HIS A 237 -8.02 25.99 12.59
C HIS A 237 -6.78 26.88 12.51
N PRO A 238 -6.56 27.83 13.47
CA PRO A 238 -5.49 28.83 13.42
C PRO A 238 -4.09 28.21 13.27
N LYS A 239 -3.83 27.11 13.99
CA LYS A 239 -2.54 26.42 14.00
C LYS A 239 -2.32 25.45 12.84
N TYR A 240 -3.38 24.84 12.30
CA TYR A 240 -3.29 23.69 11.41
C TYR A 240 -3.85 23.93 10.00
N GLY A 241 -4.52 25.05 9.76
CA GLY A 241 -5.14 25.39 8.49
C GLY A 241 -4.15 25.50 7.33
N LYS A 242 -2.90 25.89 7.62
CA LYS A 242 -1.83 26.06 6.63
C LYS A 242 -1.05 24.76 6.32
N HIS A 243 -1.18 23.70 7.10
CA HIS A 243 -0.40 22.46 6.95
C HIS A 243 -1.15 21.37 6.20
N TRP A 244 -1.01 21.35 4.88
CA TRP A 244 -1.64 20.37 3.99
C TRP A 244 -1.30 18.90 4.32
N MET A 245 -0.06 18.60 4.70
CA MET A 245 0.37 17.25 5.10
C MET A 245 -0.31 16.79 6.41
N ALA A 246 -0.48 17.69 7.37
CA ALA A 246 -1.24 17.42 8.59
C ALA A 246 -2.71 17.12 8.30
N ARG A 247 -3.29 17.74 7.28
CA ARG A 247 -4.65 17.45 6.78
C ARG A 247 -4.78 16.01 6.31
N ARG A 248 -3.86 15.51 5.48
CA ARG A 248 -3.91 14.15 4.92
C ARG A 248 -3.73 13.06 5.99
N MET A 249 -2.86 13.25 6.96
CA MET A 249 -2.65 12.31 8.07
C MET A 249 -3.86 12.20 9.00
N ARG A 250 -4.55 13.30 9.23
CA ARG A 250 -5.73 13.34 10.11
C ARG A 250 -7.00 12.84 9.45
N MET A 251 -7.08 12.89 8.12
CA MET A 251 -8.17 12.31 7.33
C MET A 251 -8.25 10.80 7.51
N GLY A 252 -7.11 10.09 7.50
CA GLY A 252 -7.06 8.67 7.81
C GLY A 252 -7.56 8.33 9.22
N CYS A 253 -7.27 9.17 10.21
CA CYS A 253 -7.74 8.97 11.59
C CYS A 253 -9.25 9.21 11.75
N ALA A 254 -9.83 10.16 11.02
CA ALA A 254 -11.26 10.44 11.08
C ALA A 254 -12.12 9.34 10.43
N SER A 255 -11.58 8.66 9.43
CA SER A 255 -12.27 7.57 8.72
C SER A 255 -12.39 6.27 9.54
N ILE A 256 -11.68 6.19 10.67
CA ILE A 256 -11.60 4.97 11.52
C ILE A 256 -12.42 5.15 12.82
N ARG A 257 -12.90 6.33 13.10
CA ARG A 257 -13.87 6.59 14.17
C ARG A 257 -15.25 6.17 13.73
#